data_3386259c3f3249c58f19aa6fd2877cb9
#
_entry.id   3386259c3f3249c58f19aa6fd2877cb9
#
_cell.length_a   1.000
_cell.length_b   1.000
_cell.length_c   1.000
_cell.angle_alpha   90.00
_cell.angle_beta   90.00
_cell.angle_gamma   90.00
#
_symmetry.space_group_name_H-M   'P 1'
#
loop_
_entity.id
_entity.type
_entity.pdbx_description
1 polymer ?
#
loop_
_entity_poly.entity_id
_entity_poly.type
_entity_poly.pdbx_seq_one_letter_code
_entity_poly.pdbx_strand_id
1 'polypeptide(L)'
;MKNKKTLHSINKLIGILLILLLSISMMSCQIFRLSAENDSDKKAEFREKLNKTNYRLKDVPVPRKFKLITKKSFLFESTGTRAGNLVYVGEDNYVNVINFYKDNMHSYGWSMVRTFEQKSTLMTFQKKGWIAHIHVQPEDSLVQIDVSIGPDEKMKK
;
A
#
# COMPACT_ATOMS: atom_id res chain seq x y z
N MET A 1 -47.99 6.99 -57.74
CA MET A 1 -47.57 5.70 -57.15
C MET A 1 -46.06 5.59 -56.92
N LYS A 2 -45.25 6.69 -56.86
CA LYS A 2 -43.76 6.60 -56.69
C LYS A 2 -43.25 6.70 -55.25
N ASN A 3 -44.04 7.16 -54.28
CA ASN A 3 -43.55 7.46 -52.91
C ASN A 3 -43.47 6.29 -51.94
N LYS A 4 -44.17 5.14 -52.21
CA LYS A 4 -44.13 3.99 -51.31
C LYS A 4 -42.81 3.20 -51.37
N LYS A 5 -42.18 3.12 -52.54
CA LYS A 5 -40.94 2.35 -52.71
C LYS A 5 -39.73 3.06 -52.11
N THR A 6 -39.68 4.37 -52.18
CA THR A 6 -38.61 5.18 -51.56
C THR A 6 -38.69 5.16 -50.04
N LEU A 7 -39.86 5.23 -49.44
CA LEU A 7 -40.09 5.17 -48.02
C LEU A 7 -39.67 3.80 -47.43
N HIS A 8 -39.93 2.70 -48.13
CA HIS A 8 -39.53 1.39 -47.70
C HIS A 8 -38.02 1.15 -47.77
N SER A 9 -37.36 1.75 -48.77
CA SER A 9 -35.88 1.71 -48.87
C SER A 9 -35.18 2.54 -47.77
N ILE A 10 -35.72 3.68 -47.40
CA ILE A 10 -35.20 4.57 -46.35
C ILE A 10 -35.34 3.85 -44.98
N ASN A 11 -36.48 3.19 -44.70
CA ASN A 11 -36.66 2.46 -43.45
C ASN A 11 -35.73 1.27 -43.33
N LYS A 12 -35.38 0.56 -44.42
CA LYS A 12 -34.36 -0.50 -44.40
C LYS A 12 -32.97 0.04 -44.13
N LEU A 13 -32.60 1.19 -44.71
CA LEU A 13 -31.32 1.85 -44.48
C LEU A 13 -31.17 2.33 -43.02
N ILE A 14 -32.23 2.86 -42.44
CA ILE A 14 -32.27 3.29 -41.04
C ILE A 14 -32.13 2.07 -40.09
N GLY A 15 -32.81 0.95 -40.42
CA GLY A 15 -32.71 -0.29 -39.66
C GLY A 15 -31.29 -0.86 -39.65
N ILE A 16 -30.63 -0.87 -40.81
CA ILE A 16 -29.24 -1.38 -40.93
C ILE A 16 -28.27 -0.46 -40.16
N LEU A 17 -28.48 0.86 -40.21
CA LEU A 17 -27.66 1.84 -39.48
C LEU A 17 -27.82 1.70 -37.96
N LEU A 18 -29.02 1.43 -37.46
CA LEU A 18 -29.31 1.18 -36.06
C LEU A 18 -28.66 -0.11 -35.56
N ILE A 19 -28.68 -1.17 -36.36
CA ILE A 19 -28.03 -2.44 -36.01
C ILE A 19 -26.50 -2.27 -35.97
N LEU A 20 -25.90 -1.49 -36.88
CA LEU A 20 -24.49 -1.18 -36.91
C LEU A 20 -24.05 -0.35 -35.69
N LEU A 21 -24.87 0.60 -35.26
CA LEU A 21 -24.62 1.40 -34.06
C LEU A 21 -24.72 0.56 -32.77
N LEU A 22 -25.64 -0.40 -32.68
CA LEU A 22 -25.75 -1.32 -31.54
C LEU A 22 -24.55 -2.28 -31.44
N SER A 23 -23.97 -2.69 -32.56
CA SER A 23 -22.82 -3.63 -32.55
C SER A 23 -21.52 -2.96 -32.06
N ILE A 24 -21.36 -1.65 -32.24
CA ILE A 24 -20.18 -0.90 -31.79
C ILE A 24 -20.18 -0.68 -30.27
N SER A 25 -21.34 -0.60 -29.63
CA SER A 25 -21.46 -0.38 -28.19
C SER A 25 -21.07 -1.61 -27.34
N MET A 26 -21.04 -2.83 -27.92
CA MET A 26 -20.67 -4.04 -27.20
C MET A 26 -19.15 -4.29 -27.15
N MET A 27 -18.34 -3.66 -27.99
CA MET A 27 -16.89 -3.86 -28.01
C MET A 27 -16.12 -3.01 -26.97
N SER A 28 -16.75 -1.97 -26.40
CA SER A 28 -16.06 -1.05 -25.49
C SER A 28 -15.86 -1.60 -24.07
N CYS A 29 -16.57 -2.66 -23.68
CA CYS A 29 -16.54 -3.20 -22.33
C CYS A 29 -15.40 -4.21 -22.07
N GLN A 30 -14.79 -4.78 -23.11
CA GLN A 30 -13.77 -5.83 -22.93
C GLN A 30 -12.38 -5.27 -22.69
N ILE A 31 -12.04 -4.11 -23.25
CA ILE A 31 -10.71 -3.50 -23.08
C ILE A 31 -10.50 -2.99 -21.65
N PHE A 32 -11.55 -2.51 -21.00
CA PHE A 32 -11.46 -2.04 -19.61
C PHE A 32 -11.30 -3.18 -18.60
N ARG A 33 -11.81 -4.38 -18.88
CA ARG A 33 -11.62 -5.57 -18.02
C ARG A 33 -10.18 -6.08 -18.03
N LEU A 34 -9.51 -6.09 -19.16
CA LEU A 34 -8.12 -6.57 -19.30
C LEU A 34 -7.12 -5.71 -18.54
N SER A 35 -7.34 -4.40 -18.45
CA SER A 35 -6.47 -3.49 -17.69
C SER A 35 -6.67 -3.60 -16.16
N ALA A 36 -7.89 -3.86 -15.71
CA ALA A 36 -8.21 -4.02 -14.29
C ALA A 36 -7.75 -5.38 -13.75
N GLU A 37 -7.77 -6.42 -14.56
CA GLU A 37 -7.36 -7.79 -14.20
C GLU A 37 -5.84 -7.89 -14.02
N ASN A 38 -5.07 -7.22 -14.89
CA ASN A 38 -3.61 -7.22 -14.82
C ASN A 38 -3.04 -6.43 -13.62
N ASP A 39 -3.78 -5.46 -13.09
CA ASP A 39 -3.38 -4.70 -11.89
C ASP A 39 -3.76 -5.46 -10.60
N SER A 40 -4.88 -6.19 -10.62
CA SER A 40 -5.30 -7.04 -9.50
C SER A 40 -4.39 -8.26 -9.32
N ASP A 41 -3.91 -8.87 -10.40
CA ASP A 41 -3.01 -10.02 -10.35
C ASP A 41 -1.61 -9.64 -9.87
N LYS A 42 -1.05 -8.54 -10.34
CA LYS A 42 0.20 -7.97 -9.82
C LYS A 42 0.11 -7.61 -8.34
N LYS A 43 -1.04 -7.09 -7.93
CA LYS A 43 -1.31 -6.73 -6.55
C LYS A 43 -1.53 -7.96 -5.66
N ALA A 44 -2.10 -9.03 -6.21
CA ALA A 44 -2.25 -10.32 -5.53
C ALA A 44 -0.90 -11.04 -5.39
N GLU A 45 -0.08 -11.08 -6.44
CA GLU A 45 1.28 -11.64 -6.41
C GLU A 45 2.19 -10.88 -5.45
N PHE A 46 2.13 -9.55 -5.44
CA PHE A 46 2.84 -8.71 -4.49
C PHE A 46 2.39 -8.97 -3.04
N ARG A 47 1.08 -9.17 -2.82
CA ARG A 47 0.53 -9.53 -1.50
C ARG A 47 0.94 -10.93 -1.07
N GLU A 48 0.97 -11.90 -1.97
CA GLU A 48 1.43 -13.26 -1.69
C GLU A 48 2.91 -13.29 -1.36
N LYS A 49 3.72 -12.51 -2.08
CA LYS A 49 5.15 -12.31 -1.80
C LYS A 49 5.38 -11.62 -0.46
N LEU A 50 4.54 -10.64 -0.09
CA LEU A 50 4.52 -10.01 1.23
C LEU A 50 4.10 -11.00 2.34
N ASN A 51 3.19 -11.91 2.08
CA ASN A 51 2.73 -12.91 3.05
C ASN A 51 3.73 -14.07 3.21
N LYS A 52 4.40 -14.49 2.14
CA LYS A 52 5.45 -15.54 2.17
C LYS A 52 6.77 -15.05 2.74
N THR A 53 7.11 -13.80 2.51
CA THR A 53 8.27 -13.19 3.12
C THR A 53 7.79 -12.56 4.42
N ASN A 54 8.23 -13.07 5.57
CA ASN A 54 8.12 -12.38 6.85
C ASN A 54 8.84 -11.03 6.70
N TYR A 55 8.17 -10.02 6.15
CA TYR A 55 8.68 -8.67 5.95
C TYR A 55 8.85 -8.02 7.32
N ARG A 56 9.89 -8.45 8.00
CA ARG A 56 10.46 -7.78 9.16
C ARG A 56 11.71 -7.08 8.67
N LEU A 57 11.77 -5.80 8.90
CA LEU A 57 13.03 -5.09 8.82
C LEU A 57 13.95 -5.79 9.83
N LYS A 58 15.00 -6.45 9.35
CA LYS A 58 15.90 -7.26 10.21
C LYS A 58 16.53 -6.45 11.34
N ASP A 59 16.58 -5.14 11.15
CA ASP A 59 17.22 -4.17 12.01
C ASP A 59 16.23 -3.25 12.75
N VAL A 60 14.92 -3.49 12.64
CA VAL A 60 13.90 -2.82 13.45
C VAL A 60 13.09 -3.90 14.19
N PRO A 61 13.18 -3.95 15.54
CA PRO A 61 12.45 -4.93 16.30
C PRO A 61 10.94 -4.69 16.27
N VAL A 62 10.16 -5.76 16.32
CA VAL A 62 8.69 -5.71 16.43
C VAL A 62 8.27 -6.56 17.62
N PRO A 63 7.40 -6.08 18.51
CA PRO A 63 6.92 -6.86 19.65
C PRO A 63 6.21 -8.14 19.20
N ARG A 64 6.39 -9.23 19.95
CA ARG A 64 5.96 -10.59 19.53
C ARG A 64 4.50 -10.75 19.21
N LYS A 65 3.62 -10.01 19.88
CA LYS A 65 2.16 -10.08 19.71
C LYS A 65 1.62 -9.29 18.53
N PHE A 66 2.48 -8.55 17.83
CA PHE A 66 2.09 -7.68 16.74
C PHE A 66 2.15 -8.39 15.38
N LYS A 67 1.09 -8.21 14.58
CA LYS A 67 0.94 -8.80 13.25
C LYS A 67 0.99 -7.71 12.18
N LEU A 68 1.70 -7.98 11.09
CA LEU A 68 1.79 -7.08 9.95
C LEU A 68 0.43 -6.97 9.23
N ILE A 69 0.00 -5.74 8.98
CA ILE A 69 -1.17 -5.42 8.17
C ILE A 69 -0.71 -5.14 6.73
N THR A 70 -0.64 -6.18 5.93
CA THR A 70 -0.09 -6.12 4.56
C THR A 70 -0.80 -5.12 3.66
N LYS A 71 -2.11 -4.92 3.83
CA LYS A 71 -2.91 -3.96 3.05
C LYS A 71 -2.52 -2.49 3.29
N LYS A 72 -1.96 -2.20 4.47
CA LYS A 72 -1.50 -0.86 4.88
C LYS A 72 0.02 -0.70 4.76
N SER A 73 0.75 -1.77 4.38
CA SER A 73 2.21 -1.81 4.39
C SER A 73 2.77 -1.83 2.98
N PHE A 74 3.92 -1.20 2.80
CA PHE A 74 4.74 -1.32 1.60
C PHE A 74 6.21 -1.22 1.97
N LEU A 75 7.08 -1.89 1.20
CA LEU A 75 8.52 -1.80 1.32
C LEU A 75 9.13 -1.85 -0.08
N PHE A 76 9.94 -0.86 -0.37
CA PHE A 76 10.76 -0.80 -1.57
C PHE A 76 12.21 -1.13 -1.20
N GLU A 77 12.80 -2.10 -1.88
CA GLU A 77 14.21 -2.46 -1.74
C GLU A 77 14.87 -2.48 -3.11
N SER A 78 16.00 -1.81 -3.22
CA SER A 78 16.89 -1.81 -4.37
C SER A 78 18.33 -1.83 -3.89
N THR A 79 19.29 -1.97 -4.79
CA THR A 79 20.72 -1.99 -4.45
C THR A 79 21.11 -0.73 -3.67
N GLY A 80 21.37 -0.89 -2.37
CA GLY A 80 21.78 0.20 -1.47
C GLY A 80 20.68 1.15 -1.01
N THR A 81 19.40 0.89 -1.36
CA THR A 81 18.27 1.72 -0.93
C THR A 81 17.14 0.85 -0.39
N ARG A 82 16.62 1.22 0.76
CA ARG A 82 15.43 0.63 1.37
C ARG A 82 14.53 1.77 1.86
N ALA A 83 13.27 1.78 1.46
CA ALA A 83 12.28 2.76 1.92
C ALA A 83 10.91 2.12 2.02
N GLY A 84 10.15 2.44 3.04
CA GLY A 84 8.81 1.88 3.19
C GLY A 84 8.13 2.26 4.47
N ASN A 85 6.89 1.78 4.59
CA ASN A 85 6.08 1.87 5.78
C ASN A 85 5.46 0.50 6.08
N LEU A 86 5.72 -0.03 7.27
CA LEU A 86 5.17 -1.28 7.75
C LEU A 86 4.24 -1.02 8.92
N VAL A 87 2.99 -1.42 8.79
CA VAL A 87 1.94 -1.22 9.79
C VAL A 87 1.70 -2.53 10.53
N TYR A 88 1.83 -2.48 11.84
CA TYR A 88 1.58 -3.62 12.72
C TYR A 88 0.45 -3.28 13.70
N VAL A 89 -0.35 -4.29 14.06
CA VAL A 89 -1.39 -4.17 15.07
C VAL A 89 -1.29 -5.35 16.03
N GLY A 90 -1.47 -5.08 17.31
CA GLY A 90 -1.42 -6.10 18.36
C GLY A 90 -2.04 -5.65 19.67
N GLU A 91 -2.23 -6.62 20.55
CA GLU A 91 -2.74 -6.40 21.92
C GLU A 91 -1.57 -6.19 22.88
N ASP A 92 -1.40 -4.98 23.35
CA ASP A 92 -0.45 -4.65 24.43
C ASP A 92 -0.83 -3.32 25.06
N ASN A 93 -0.22 -3.00 26.19
CA ASN A 93 -0.31 -1.68 26.76
C ASN A 93 0.49 -0.69 25.92
N TYR A 94 -0.12 0.45 25.62
CA TYR A 94 0.48 1.51 24.80
C TYR A 94 1.86 1.97 25.33
N VAL A 95 1.98 2.15 26.67
CA VAL A 95 3.24 2.55 27.30
C VAL A 95 4.31 1.45 27.18
N ASN A 96 3.92 0.19 27.29
CA ASN A 96 4.84 -0.93 27.12
C ASN A 96 5.44 -0.96 25.71
N VAL A 97 4.64 -0.66 24.69
CA VAL A 97 5.11 -0.60 23.30
C VAL A 97 6.10 0.55 23.09
N ILE A 98 5.84 1.72 23.67
CA ILE A 98 6.79 2.84 23.62
C ILE A 98 8.11 2.47 24.28
N ASN A 99 8.06 1.91 25.50
CA ASN A 99 9.26 1.49 26.23
C ASN A 99 10.01 0.39 25.47
N PHE A 100 9.29 -0.56 24.86
CA PHE A 100 9.92 -1.59 24.02
C PHE A 100 10.83 -0.96 22.95
N TYR A 101 10.41 0.08 22.26
CA TYR A 101 11.23 0.73 21.24
C TYR A 101 12.36 1.56 21.86
N LYS A 102 12.09 2.28 22.95
CA LYS A 102 13.11 3.05 23.66
C LYS A 102 14.27 2.15 24.14
N ASP A 103 13.94 0.95 24.61
CA ASP A 103 14.90 0.03 25.19
C ASP A 103 15.63 -0.84 24.16
N ASN A 104 14.97 -1.20 23.06
CA ASN A 104 15.51 -2.20 22.16
C ASN A 104 16.18 -1.65 20.89
N MET A 105 15.79 -0.47 20.40
CA MET A 105 16.32 0.04 19.13
C MET A 105 17.85 0.20 19.13
N HIS A 106 18.44 0.56 20.26
CA HIS A 106 19.89 0.72 20.37
C HIS A 106 20.66 -0.59 20.12
N SER A 107 20.10 -1.74 20.52
CA SER A 107 20.70 -3.07 20.27
C SER A 107 20.76 -3.44 18.78
N TYR A 108 19.98 -2.75 17.95
CA TYR A 108 19.99 -2.88 16.50
C TYR A 108 20.81 -1.77 15.80
N GLY A 109 21.54 -0.99 16.58
CA GLY A 109 22.44 0.07 16.10
C GLY A 109 21.73 1.41 15.79
N TRP A 110 20.50 1.59 16.28
CA TRP A 110 19.75 2.84 16.15
C TRP A 110 19.98 3.75 17.35
N SER A 111 20.16 5.02 17.09
CA SER A 111 20.20 6.09 18.11
C SER A 111 18.93 6.91 18.05
N MET A 112 18.30 7.15 19.19
CA MET A 112 17.11 8.01 19.27
C MET A 112 17.50 9.45 19.02
N VAL A 113 16.83 10.12 18.10
CA VAL A 113 17.02 11.53 17.75
C VAL A 113 16.02 12.41 18.48
N ARG A 114 14.76 11.99 18.48
CA ARG A 114 13.66 12.74 19.14
C ARG A 114 12.48 11.84 19.42
N THR A 115 11.66 12.25 20.38
CA THR A 115 10.33 11.71 20.60
C THR A 115 9.34 12.85 20.72
N PHE A 116 8.12 12.62 20.28
CA PHE A 116 7.00 13.52 20.39
C PHE A 116 5.80 12.72 20.90
N GLU A 117 5.33 13.09 22.09
CA GLU A 117 4.29 12.33 22.80
C GLU A 117 3.06 13.22 23.02
N GLN A 118 1.92 12.74 22.51
CA GLN A 118 0.58 13.31 22.75
C GLN A 118 -0.44 12.16 22.90
N LYS A 119 -1.54 12.20 22.13
CA LYS A 119 -2.49 11.07 22.03
C LYS A 119 -1.84 9.84 21.36
N SER A 120 -0.82 10.05 20.59
CA SER A 120 0.06 9.04 19.98
C SER A 120 1.51 9.45 20.20
N THR A 121 2.44 8.51 20.05
CA THR A 121 3.88 8.78 20.20
C THR A 121 4.61 8.56 18.88
N LEU A 122 5.34 9.57 18.43
CA LEU A 122 6.24 9.49 17.31
C LEU A 122 7.69 9.53 17.80
N MET A 123 8.43 8.46 17.59
CA MET A 123 9.86 8.34 17.88
C MET A 123 10.65 8.33 16.57
N THR A 124 11.73 9.11 16.52
CA THR A 124 12.65 9.17 15.39
C THR A 124 13.98 8.58 15.81
N PHE A 125 14.46 7.62 15.05
CA PHE A 125 15.75 6.97 15.23
C PHE A 125 16.62 7.15 14.00
N GLN A 126 17.93 7.17 14.20
CA GLN A 126 18.93 7.34 13.16
C GLN A 126 19.99 6.25 13.26
N LYS A 127 20.45 5.75 12.12
CA LYS A 127 21.51 4.76 12.00
C LYS A 127 22.24 5.00 10.69
N LYS A 128 23.54 5.06 10.68
CA LYS A 128 24.45 5.29 9.54
C LYS A 128 23.78 5.35 8.15
N GLY A 129 23.37 6.54 7.71
CA GLY A 129 22.71 6.77 6.41
C GLY A 129 21.22 6.42 6.36
N TRP A 130 20.60 6.09 7.48
CA TRP A 130 19.20 5.67 7.58
C TRP A 130 18.46 6.44 8.67
N ILE A 131 17.19 6.69 8.42
CA ILE A 131 16.25 7.24 9.40
C ILE A 131 15.05 6.30 9.52
N ALA A 132 14.60 6.09 10.76
CA ALA A 132 13.39 5.34 11.05
C ALA A 132 12.45 6.17 11.92
N HIS A 133 11.18 6.18 11.58
CA HIS A 133 10.12 6.76 12.38
C HIS A 133 9.23 5.64 12.88
N ILE A 134 9.03 5.58 14.19
CA ILE A 134 8.13 4.65 14.86
C ILE A 134 6.97 5.45 15.41
N HIS A 135 5.79 5.29 14.84
CA HIS A 135 4.58 5.92 15.30
C HIS A 135 3.70 4.91 16.01
N VAL A 136 3.49 5.09 17.29
CA VAL A 136 2.66 4.23 18.14
C VAL A 136 1.34 4.94 18.42
N GLN A 137 0.23 4.27 18.12
CA GLN A 137 -1.12 4.82 18.23
C GLN A 137 -2.02 3.85 19.01
N PRO A 138 -2.76 4.32 20.02
CA PRO A 138 -3.82 3.51 20.61
C PRO A 138 -5.01 3.42 19.64
N GLU A 139 -5.54 2.20 19.47
CA GLU A 139 -6.68 1.88 18.60
C GLU A 139 -7.68 1.04 19.40
N ASP A 140 -8.63 1.67 20.07
CA ASP A 140 -9.60 1.03 20.96
C ASP A 140 -8.93 0.07 21.98
N SER A 141 -9.06 -1.24 21.77
CA SER A 141 -8.43 -2.30 22.59
C SER A 141 -7.07 -2.75 22.07
N LEU A 142 -6.58 -2.20 20.95
CA LEU A 142 -5.36 -2.58 20.27
C LEU A 142 -4.37 -1.41 20.27
N VAL A 143 -3.14 -1.71 19.84
CA VAL A 143 -2.12 -0.69 19.53
C VAL A 143 -1.70 -0.88 18.09
N GLN A 144 -1.70 0.20 17.32
CA GLN A 144 -1.10 0.25 15.97
C GLN A 144 0.31 0.81 16.07
N ILE A 145 1.22 0.22 15.31
CA ILE A 145 2.60 0.66 15.15
C ILE A 145 2.86 0.87 13.66
N ASP A 146 3.20 2.09 13.28
CA ASP A 146 3.68 2.39 11.94
C ASP A 146 5.20 2.55 11.97
N VAL A 147 5.90 1.71 11.24
CA VAL A 147 7.36 1.72 11.09
C VAL A 147 7.70 2.25 9.72
N SER A 148 8.11 3.50 9.62
CA SER A 148 8.61 4.10 8.39
C SER A 148 10.13 4.09 8.38
N ILE A 149 10.75 3.67 7.27
CA ILE A 149 12.21 3.66 7.10
C ILE A 149 12.58 4.28 5.76
N GLY A 150 13.67 5.00 5.73
CA GLY A 150 14.23 5.59 4.51
C GLY A 150 15.69 6.00 4.66
N PRO A 151 16.35 6.38 3.55
CA PRO A 151 17.69 6.95 3.61
C PRO A 151 17.69 8.30 4.32
N ASP A 152 18.72 8.56 5.10
CA ASP A 152 18.96 9.89 5.69
C ASP A 152 19.85 10.70 4.75
N GLU A 153 19.24 11.65 4.02
CA GLU A 153 19.95 12.48 3.04
C GLU A 153 20.97 13.43 3.68
N LYS A 154 20.84 13.74 4.97
CA LYS A 154 21.77 14.64 5.70
C LYS A 154 23.12 13.98 5.96
N MET A 155 23.22 12.65 5.87
CA MET A 155 24.45 11.90 6.11
C MET A 155 25.19 11.49 4.83
N LYS A 156 24.79 11.95 3.67
CA LYS A 156 25.46 11.70 2.36
C LYS A 156 26.62 12.69 2.07
N LYS A 157 27.23 13.26 3.13
CA LYS A 157 28.47 14.05 2.98
C LYS A 157 29.69 13.23 3.34
#